data_92d3e74901b5efcadf9fd1e1ace6e869
#
_entry.id   92d3e74901b5efcadf9fd1e1ace6e869
#
_cell.length_a   1.000
_cell.length_b   1.000
_cell.length_c   1.000
_cell.angle_alpha   90.00
_cell.angle_beta   90.00
_cell.angle_gamma   90.00
#
_symmetry.space_group_name_H-M   'P 1'
#
loop_
_entity.id
_entity.type
_entity.pdbx_description
1 polymer ?
#
loop_
_entity_poly.entity_id
_entity_poly.type
_entity_poly.pdbx_seq_one_letter_code
_entity_poly.pdbx_strand_id
1 'polypeptide(L)'
;MKEKLARLFSPGSVAVVGASNSFDKLGYHVMKSLVGNYRGRIFPVNPKGEKVWGLLSYPSLEAIPGDVDLAVVAVPAGMVGETLHACGRKGTSGVVLITAGFKEIEDPVGASLEAEIGGVAGQYGLPIIGPNTFGFVNLSCDVNASFTSEFSRIQKGGVALVSQSGGICHLCGFPAIEQRVAMSKFMSLGNRCNVD
;
A
#
# COMPACT_ATOMS: atom_id res chain seq x y z
N MET A 1 -0.60 10.89 15.31
CA MET A 1 -1.38 9.79 14.72
C MET A 1 -2.47 10.29 13.75
N LYS A 2 -3.47 11.05 14.20
CA LYS A 2 -4.60 11.52 13.36
C LYS A 2 -4.17 12.22 12.06
N GLU A 3 -3.18 13.10 12.09
CA GLU A 3 -2.66 13.78 10.90
C GLU A 3 -1.96 12.82 9.94
N LYS A 4 -1.16 11.87 10.45
CA LYS A 4 -0.52 10.83 9.63
C LYS A 4 -1.56 9.96 8.90
N LEU A 5 -2.63 9.54 9.59
CA LEU A 5 -3.72 8.79 8.97
C LEU A 5 -4.44 9.59 7.88
N ALA A 6 -4.66 10.90 8.10
CA ALA A 6 -5.27 11.75 7.08
C ALA A 6 -4.43 11.80 5.80
N ARG A 7 -3.10 11.97 5.93
CA ARG A 7 -2.17 11.94 4.79
C ARG A 7 -2.06 10.56 4.16
N LEU A 8 -2.08 9.48 4.96
CA LEU A 8 -2.07 8.11 4.44
C LEU A 8 -3.26 7.86 3.50
N PHE A 9 -4.48 8.27 3.91
CA PHE A 9 -5.68 8.03 3.11
C PHE A 9 -5.92 9.04 1.98
N SER A 10 -5.29 10.21 2.04
CA SER A 10 -5.37 11.24 1.00
C SER A 10 -3.97 11.78 0.70
N PRO A 11 -3.06 10.93 0.22
CA PRO A 11 -1.68 11.31 -0.01
C PRO A 11 -1.55 12.27 -1.20
N GLY A 12 -0.64 13.22 -1.11
CA GLY A 12 -0.15 14.04 -2.24
C GLY A 12 1.02 13.36 -2.97
N SER A 13 1.63 12.35 -2.34
CA SER A 13 2.74 11.58 -2.90
C SER A 13 2.73 10.12 -2.46
N VAL A 14 3.02 9.20 -3.38
CA VAL A 14 3.05 7.76 -3.14
C VAL A 14 4.36 7.18 -3.64
N ALA A 15 5.12 6.52 -2.76
CA ALA A 15 6.24 5.67 -3.15
C ALA A 15 5.79 4.21 -3.28
N VAL A 16 6.20 3.52 -4.34
CA VAL A 16 5.98 2.08 -4.52
C VAL A 16 7.31 1.37 -4.36
N VAL A 17 7.53 0.73 -3.21
CA VAL A 17 8.75 -0.02 -2.91
C VAL A 17 8.62 -1.45 -3.43
N GLY A 18 9.51 -1.83 -4.33
CA GLY A 18 9.38 -3.05 -5.13
C GLY A 18 8.63 -2.82 -6.45
N ALA A 19 8.57 -1.56 -6.93
CA ALA A 19 7.98 -1.23 -8.23
C ALA A 19 8.63 -2.04 -9.36
N SER A 20 7.83 -2.49 -10.32
CA SER A 20 8.29 -3.39 -11.39
C SER A 20 7.55 -3.17 -12.71
N ASN A 21 8.24 -3.49 -13.83
CA ASN A 21 7.62 -3.65 -15.15
C ASN A 21 7.19 -5.11 -15.41
N SER A 22 7.57 -6.05 -14.56
CA SER A 22 7.28 -7.49 -14.71
C SER A 22 5.90 -7.83 -14.17
N PHE A 23 5.05 -8.40 -15.03
CA PHE A 23 3.63 -8.71 -14.73
C PHE A 23 3.47 -9.69 -13.55
N ASP A 24 4.44 -10.57 -13.33
CA ASP A 24 4.47 -11.55 -12.23
C ASP A 24 4.73 -10.93 -10.85
N LYS A 25 5.05 -9.62 -10.77
CA LYS A 25 5.36 -8.92 -9.53
C LYS A 25 4.18 -8.09 -9.02
N LEU A 26 3.93 -8.15 -7.71
CA LEU A 26 2.91 -7.31 -7.06
C LEU A 26 3.13 -5.81 -7.33
N GLY A 27 4.39 -5.37 -7.32
CA GLY A 27 4.74 -3.99 -7.62
C GLY A 27 4.31 -3.51 -9.01
N TYR A 28 4.20 -4.41 -10.00
CA TYR A 28 3.63 -4.10 -11.31
C TYR A 28 2.15 -3.71 -11.19
N HIS A 29 1.36 -4.51 -10.45
CA HIS A 29 -0.08 -4.31 -10.30
C HIS A 29 -0.39 -3.05 -9.49
N VAL A 30 0.42 -2.76 -8.45
CA VAL A 30 0.32 -1.49 -7.71
C VAL A 30 0.61 -0.30 -8.61
N MET A 31 1.67 -0.36 -9.41
CA MET A 31 1.99 0.72 -10.36
C MET A 31 0.84 0.91 -11.37
N LYS A 32 0.28 -0.18 -11.91
CA LYS A 32 -0.87 -0.15 -12.81
C LYS A 32 -2.07 0.56 -12.18
N SER A 33 -2.33 0.28 -10.89
CA SER A 33 -3.45 0.90 -10.15
C SER A 33 -3.28 2.41 -9.97
N LEU A 34 -2.05 2.86 -9.71
CA LEU A 34 -1.76 4.27 -9.45
C LEU A 34 -1.65 5.10 -10.75
N VAL A 35 -0.88 4.62 -11.74
CA VAL A 35 -0.58 5.40 -12.95
C VAL A 35 -1.84 5.75 -13.74
N GLY A 36 -2.89 4.90 -13.68
CA GLY A 36 -4.13 5.12 -14.44
C GLY A 36 -4.98 6.30 -13.96
N ASN A 37 -5.03 6.59 -12.66
CA ASN A 37 -6.01 7.51 -12.09
C ASN A 37 -5.47 8.51 -11.06
N TYR A 38 -4.42 8.16 -10.32
CA TYR A 38 -3.89 9.03 -9.27
C TYR A 38 -3.23 10.28 -9.85
N ARG A 39 -3.56 11.45 -9.27
CA ARG A 39 -3.09 12.76 -9.74
C ARG A 39 -1.90 13.32 -8.95
N GLY A 40 -1.54 12.68 -7.84
CA GLY A 40 -0.38 13.06 -7.04
C GLY A 40 0.93 12.54 -7.64
N ARG A 41 2.02 12.74 -6.91
CA ARG A 41 3.35 12.29 -7.32
C ARG A 41 3.52 10.80 -7.05
N ILE A 42 3.99 10.06 -8.04
CA ILE A 42 4.31 8.62 -7.90
C ILE A 42 5.83 8.47 -7.98
N PHE A 43 6.41 7.81 -7.00
CA PHE A 43 7.82 7.53 -6.90
C PHE A 43 8.06 6.01 -6.93
N PRO A 44 8.35 5.41 -8.09
CA PRO A 44 8.78 4.02 -8.14
C PRO A 44 10.11 3.85 -7.43
N VAL A 45 10.23 2.87 -6.53
CA VAL A 45 11.49 2.52 -5.88
C VAL A 45 11.91 1.14 -6.37
N ASN A 46 13.05 1.10 -7.10
CA ASN A 46 13.64 -0.11 -7.65
C ASN A 46 15.16 0.01 -7.65
N PRO A 47 15.92 -0.92 -7.01
CA PRO A 47 17.38 -0.86 -6.92
C PRO A 47 18.10 -0.81 -8.28
N LYS A 48 17.47 -1.30 -9.36
CA LYS A 48 18.06 -1.29 -10.70
C LYS A 48 18.11 0.11 -11.35
N GLY A 49 17.38 1.09 -10.82
CA GLY A 49 17.36 2.46 -11.36
C GLY A 49 16.72 2.60 -12.75
N GLU A 50 16.05 1.55 -13.24
CA GLU A 50 15.38 1.57 -14.55
C GLU A 50 14.08 2.38 -14.49
N LYS A 51 13.63 2.92 -15.63
CA LYS A 51 12.28 3.49 -15.71
C LYS A 51 11.24 2.40 -15.48
N VAL A 52 10.30 2.69 -14.58
CA VAL A 52 9.17 1.81 -14.27
C VAL A 52 7.87 2.52 -14.66
N TRP A 53 7.08 1.92 -15.55
CA TRP A 53 5.86 2.53 -16.12
C TRP A 53 6.11 3.92 -16.73
N GLY A 54 7.27 4.13 -17.34
CA GLY A 54 7.68 5.41 -17.94
C GLY A 54 8.17 6.45 -16.94
N LEU A 55 8.06 6.22 -15.63
CA LEU A 55 8.51 7.09 -14.55
C LEU A 55 9.97 6.77 -14.18
N LEU A 56 10.74 7.80 -13.80
CA LEU A 56 12.07 7.61 -13.23
C LEU A 56 11.95 6.87 -11.90
N SER A 57 12.67 5.75 -11.73
CA SER A 57 12.74 5.07 -10.46
C SER A 57 13.91 5.54 -9.61
N TYR A 58 13.76 5.39 -8.30
CA TYR A 58 14.75 5.71 -7.30
C TYR A 58 15.35 4.43 -6.72
N PRO A 59 16.66 4.38 -6.42
CA PRO A 59 17.29 3.18 -5.88
C PRO A 59 16.83 2.86 -4.45
N SER A 60 16.41 3.85 -3.69
CA SER A 60 15.89 3.72 -2.32
C SER A 60 14.87 4.83 -2.01
N LEU A 61 14.16 4.69 -0.88
CA LEU A 61 13.25 5.72 -0.38
C LEU A 61 13.96 7.03 -0.04
N GLU A 62 15.16 6.94 0.52
CA GLU A 62 15.98 8.09 0.90
C GLU A 62 16.43 8.91 -0.32
N ALA A 63 16.60 8.27 -1.47
CA ALA A 63 16.97 8.95 -2.72
C ALA A 63 15.83 9.78 -3.32
N ILE A 64 14.59 9.61 -2.87
CA ILE A 64 13.44 10.40 -3.34
C ILE A 64 13.58 11.84 -2.84
N PRO A 65 13.52 12.88 -3.70
CA PRO A 65 13.54 14.26 -3.26
C PRO A 65 12.21 14.65 -2.57
N GLY A 66 12.31 15.33 -1.40
CA GLY A 66 11.15 15.80 -0.64
C GLY A 66 10.41 14.70 0.12
N ASP A 67 9.18 14.99 0.51
CA ASP A 67 8.37 14.15 1.37
C ASP A 67 7.62 13.06 0.61
N VAL A 68 7.37 11.95 1.32
CA VAL A 68 6.53 10.82 0.88
C VAL A 68 5.39 10.65 1.86
N ASP A 69 4.15 10.84 1.43
CA ASP A 69 2.99 10.69 2.32
C ASP A 69 2.64 9.21 2.54
N LEU A 70 2.67 8.42 1.48
CA LEU A 70 2.33 6.99 1.52
C LEU A 70 3.42 6.15 0.88
N ALA A 71 3.85 5.08 1.55
CA ALA A 71 4.64 4.02 0.94
C ALA A 71 3.78 2.77 0.75
N VAL A 72 3.71 2.25 -0.49
CA VAL A 72 3.14 0.93 -0.77
C VAL A 72 4.29 -0.05 -0.91
N VAL A 73 4.35 -1.03 -0.01
CA VAL A 73 5.47 -1.97 0.11
C VAL A 73 5.07 -3.32 -0.46
N ALA A 74 5.80 -3.75 -1.49
CA ALA A 74 5.59 -5.00 -2.23
C ALA A 74 6.95 -5.72 -2.47
N VAL A 75 7.77 -5.82 -1.42
CA VAL A 75 9.05 -6.53 -1.42
C VAL A 75 8.92 -7.87 -0.68
N PRO A 76 9.84 -8.84 -0.84
CA PRO A 76 9.85 -10.07 -0.05
C PRO A 76 9.83 -9.82 1.47
N ALA A 77 9.19 -10.72 2.23
CA ALA A 77 8.97 -10.54 3.68
C ALA A 77 10.25 -10.24 4.47
N GLY A 78 11.37 -10.92 4.16
CA GLY A 78 12.65 -10.67 4.81
C GLY A 78 13.29 -9.30 4.56
N MET A 79 12.77 -8.53 3.60
CA MET A 79 13.23 -7.16 3.30
C MET A 79 12.33 -6.08 3.95
N VAL A 80 11.23 -6.48 4.55
CA VAL A 80 10.21 -5.53 5.03
C VAL A 80 10.72 -4.74 6.23
N GLY A 81 11.39 -5.36 7.20
CA GLY A 81 11.92 -4.69 8.39
C GLY A 81 12.79 -3.48 8.01
N GLU A 82 13.81 -3.69 7.16
CA GLU A 82 14.68 -2.61 6.68
C GLU A 82 13.90 -1.55 5.88
N THR A 83 12.96 -1.98 5.04
CA THR A 83 12.10 -1.06 4.27
C THR A 83 11.28 -0.15 5.20
N LEU A 84 10.73 -0.68 6.29
CA LEU A 84 9.98 0.11 7.27
C LEU A 84 10.88 1.07 8.04
N HIS A 85 12.11 0.67 8.38
CA HIS A 85 13.10 1.61 8.93
C HIS A 85 13.39 2.76 7.95
N ALA A 86 13.54 2.47 6.65
CA ALA A 86 13.69 3.50 5.62
C ALA A 86 12.47 4.43 5.54
N CYS A 87 11.23 3.88 5.61
CA CYS A 87 10.01 4.68 5.71
C CYS A 87 10.01 5.60 6.93
N GLY A 88 10.42 5.06 8.09
CA GLY A 88 10.51 5.82 9.34
C GLY A 88 11.52 6.96 9.25
N ARG A 89 12.74 6.69 8.78
CA ARG A 89 13.78 7.73 8.57
C ARG A 89 13.36 8.79 7.56
N LYS A 90 12.65 8.39 6.51
CA LYS A 90 12.09 9.30 5.50
C LYS A 90 10.95 10.18 6.05
N GLY A 91 10.38 9.85 7.21
CA GLY A 91 9.24 10.56 7.78
C GLY A 91 7.93 10.29 7.04
N THR A 92 7.80 9.14 6.39
CA THR A 92 6.59 8.73 5.67
C THR A 92 5.37 8.77 6.61
N SER A 93 4.24 9.28 6.13
CA SER A 93 3.05 9.44 6.97
C SER A 93 2.34 8.10 7.23
N GLY A 94 2.51 7.11 6.36
CA GLY A 94 2.00 5.77 6.57
C GLY A 94 2.40 4.77 5.50
N VAL A 95 2.13 3.49 5.76
CA VAL A 95 2.49 2.37 4.90
C VAL A 95 1.29 1.49 4.59
N VAL A 96 1.19 1.04 3.34
CA VAL A 96 0.40 -0.12 2.94
C VAL A 96 1.37 -1.26 2.70
N LEU A 97 1.33 -2.29 3.53
CA LEU A 97 2.20 -3.45 3.46
C LEU A 97 1.46 -4.63 2.83
N ILE A 98 1.61 -4.77 1.50
CA ILE A 98 0.92 -5.80 0.72
C ILE A 98 1.50 -7.18 0.98
N THR A 99 2.80 -7.26 1.20
CA THR A 99 3.56 -8.50 1.39
C THR A 99 2.90 -9.41 2.42
N ALA A 100 2.79 -10.69 2.07
CA ALA A 100 2.41 -11.81 2.94
C ALA A 100 3.66 -12.60 3.40
N GLY A 101 3.48 -13.58 4.29
CA GLY A 101 4.56 -14.41 4.85
C GLY A 101 4.89 -14.00 6.28
N PHE A 102 3.90 -13.57 7.03
CA PHE A 102 3.97 -13.18 8.44
C PHE A 102 3.19 -14.19 9.29
N LYS A 103 2.55 -13.77 10.37
CA LYS A 103 1.84 -14.69 11.29
C LYS A 103 0.71 -15.49 10.65
N GLU A 104 0.17 -15.05 9.50
CA GLU A 104 -0.90 -15.76 8.81
C GLU A 104 -0.47 -17.12 8.23
N ILE A 105 0.84 -17.37 8.10
CA ILE A 105 1.34 -18.68 7.63
C ILE A 105 1.55 -19.69 8.77
N GLU A 106 1.21 -19.32 10.02
CA GLU A 106 1.32 -20.15 11.20
C GLU A 106 2.75 -20.72 11.44
N ASP A 107 3.78 -19.99 10.97
CA ASP A 107 5.20 -20.32 11.11
C ASP A 107 5.87 -19.41 12.13
N PRO A 108 6.72 -19.92 13.05
CA PRO A 108 7.45 -19.11 14.02
C PRO A 108 8.28 -17.97 13.39
N VAL A 109 8.82 -18.18 12.18
CA VAL A 109 9.57 -17.16 11.45
C VAL A 109 8.64 -16.02 11.05
N GLY A 110 7.45 -16.34 10.51
CA GLY A 110 6.44 -15.33 10.15
C GLY A 110 5.97 -14.53 11.35
N ALA A 111 5.75 -15.18 12.49
CA ALA A 111 5.40 -14.51 13.74
C ALA A 111 6.50 -13.56 14.24
N SER A 112 7.77 -13.98 14.14
CA SER A 112 8.93 -13.16 14.50
C SER A 112 9.03 -11.92 13.61
N LEU A 113 8.87 -12.09 12.31
CA LEU A 113 8.88 -10.96 11.36
C LEU A 113 7.74 -9.97 11.66
N GLU A 114 6.55 -10.45 12.02
CA GLU A 114 5.44 -9.55 12.38
C GLU A 114 5.72 -8.79 13.69
N ALA A 115 6.33 -9.42 14.68
CA ALA A 115 6.75 -8.75 15.90
C ALA A 115 7.82 -7.66 15.62
N GLU A 116 8.78 -7.93 14.74
CA GLU A 116 9.77 -6.97 14.29
C GLU A 116 9.12 -5.74 13.68
N ILE A 117 8.24 -5.92 12.69
CA ILE A 117 7.57 -4.78 12.02
C ILE A 117 6.69 -3.99 12.99
N GLY A 118 6.07 -4.64 13.98
CA GLY A 118 5.33 -3.97 15.06
C GLY A 118 6.25 -3.08 15.91
N GLY A 119 7.46 -3.56 16.25
CA GLY A 119 8.48 -2.78 16.94
C GLY A 119 8.92 -1.54 16.15
N VAL A 120 9.21 -1.70 14.86
CA VAL A 120 9.59 -0.61 13.97
C VAL A 120 8.44 0.41 13.84
N ALA A 121 7.20 -0.07 13.67
CA ALA A 121 6.02 0.79 13.62
C ALA A 121 5.88 1.64 14.88
N GLY A 122 6.10 1.05 16.07
CA GLY A 122 6.08 1.76 17.35
C GLY A 122 7.21 2.80 17.46
N GLN A 123 8.43 2.44 17.07
CA GLN A 123 9.61 3.32 17.12
C GLN A 123 9.39 4.63 16.35
N TYR A 124 8.78 4.59 15.18
CA TYR A 124 8.59 5.77 14.33
C TYR A 124 7.16 6.36 14.42
N GLY A 125 6.27 5.76 15.21
CA GLY A 125 4.84 6.10 15.19
C GLY A 125 4.27 6.03 13.78
N LEU A 126 4.59 4.95 13.06
CA LEU A 126 4.29 4.74 11.65
C LEU A 126 3.00 3.90 11.50
N PRO A 127 1.88 4.47 11.01
CA PRO A 127 0.69 3.68 10.74
C PRO A 127 0.94 2.69 9.59
N ILE A 128 0.57 1.42 9.80
CA ILE A 128 0.73 0.33 8.80
C ILE A 128 -0.61 -0.34 8.57
N ILE A 129 -1.13 -0.28 7.35
CA ILE A 129 -2.23 -1.11 6.87
C ILE A 129 -1.62 -2.42 6.36
N GLY A 130 -2.01 -3.54 6.93
CA GLY A 130 -1.42 -4.85 6.67
C GLY A 130 -0.63 -5.40 7.88
N PRO A 131 0.33 -6.31 7.67
CA PRO A 131 0.72 -6.96 6.41
C PRO A 131 -0.39 -7.83 5.81
N ASN A 132 -0.10 -8.48 4.67
CA ASN A 132 -1.01 -9.40 4.01
C ASN A 132 -2.36 -8.73 3.66
N THR A 133 -2.29 -7.57 3.01
CA THR A 133 -3.48 -6.82 2.56
C THR A 133 -3.48 -6.64 1.04
N PHE A 134 -4.66 -6.47 0.43
CA PHE A 134 -4.71 -5.99 -0.95
C PHE A 134 -4.43 -4.49 -1.05
N GLY A 135 -4.51 -3.76 0.06
CA GLY A 135 -4.36 -2.32 0.14
C GLY A 135 -5.68 -1.58 0.37
N PHE A 136 -5.78 -0.36 -0.14
CA PHE A 136 -7.00 0.43 -0.09
C PHE A 136 -7.25 1.23 -1.38
N VAL A 137 -8.51 1.59 -1.57
CA VAL A 137 -8.97 2.54 -2.59
C VAL A 137 -9.69 3.68 -1.90
N ASN A 138 -9.33 4.91 -2.21
CA ASN A 138 -10.07 6.11 -1.82
C ASN A 138 -10.54 6.83 -3.07
N LEU A 139 -11.81 6.63 -3.42
CA LEU A 139 -12.41 7.19 -4.63
C LEU A 139 -12.60 8.70 -4.55
N SER A 140 -12.62 9.27 -3.35
CA SER A 140 -12.78 10.73 -3.18
C SER A 140 -11.57 11.53 -3.66
N CYS A 141 -10.37 10.93 -3.65
CA CYS A 141 -9.12 11.55 -4.12
C CYS A 141 -8.41 10.74 -5.22
N ASP A 142 -9.13 9.81 -5.87
CA ASP A 142 -8.63 9.00 -6.98
C ASP A 142 -7.38 8.17 -6.66
N VAL A 143 -7.21 7.77 -5.39
CA VAL A 143 -6.11 6.91 -4.94
C VAL A 143 -6.55 5.46 -4.98
N ASN A 144 -5.82 4.64 -5.73
CA ASN A 144 -5.90 3.19 -5.68
C ASN A 144 -4.53 2.62 -5.27
N ALA A 145 -4.29 2.55 -3.97
CA ALA A 145 -3.09 1.99 -3.36
C ALA A 145 -3.27 0.47 -3.12
N SER A 146 -3.67 -0.23 -4.17
CA SER A 146 -3.88 -1.69 -4.16
C SER A 146 -3.26 -2.35 -5.39
N PHE A 147 -3.24 -3.69 -5.42
CA PHE A 147 -2.85 -4.44 -6.61
C PHE A 147 -4.03 -4.78 -7.55
N THR A 148 -5.22 -4.19 -7.34
CA THR A 148 -6.43 -4.43 -8.15
C THR A 148 -6.85 -3.14 -8.85
N SER A 149 -6.33 -2.92 -10.05
CA SER A 149 -6.55 -1.69 -10.82
C SER A 149 -8.01 -1.46 -11.20
N GLU A 150 -8.80 -2.53 -11.32
CA GLU A 150 -10.22 -2.51 -11.68
C GLU A 150 -11.07 -1.73 -10.68
N PHE A 151 -10.67 -1.68 -9.41
CA PHE A 151 -11.41 -0.97 -8.36
C PHE A 151 -11.43 0.56 -8.53
N SER A 152 -10.55 1.10 -9.36
CA SER A 152 -10.64 2.50 -9.79
C SER A 152 -11.91 2.80 -10.62
N ARG A 153 -12.62 1.76 -11.10
CA ARG A 153 -13.86 1.88 -11.88
C ARG A 153 -15.12 1.91 -11.02
N ILE A 154 -15.02 1.66 -9.72
CA ILE A 154 -16.15 1.76 -8.78
C ILE A 154 -16.65 3.21 -8.79
N GLN A 155 -17.97 3.40 -8.85
CA GLN A 155 -18.56 4.74 -8.85
C GLN A 155 -18.32 5.44 -7.50
N LYS A 156 -18.05 6.75 -7.57
CA LYS A 156 -17.91 7.60 -6.38
C LYS A 156 -19.25 7.76 -5.66
N GLY A 157 -19.26 7.51 -4.35
CA GLY A 157 -20.46 7.61 -3.53
C GLY A 157 -20.17 7.69 -2.03
N GLY A 158 -21.14 7.37 -1.18
CA GLY A 158 -21.05 7.54 0.27
C GLY A 158 -20.72 6.28 1.06
N VAL A 159 -20.79 5.08 0.46
CA VAL A 159 -20.55 3.82 1.17
C VAL A 159 -19.06 3.55 1.33
N ALA A 160 -18.62 3.24 2.55
CA ALA A 160 -17.27 2.75 2.81
C ALA A 160 -17.32 1.27 3.23
N LEU A 161 -16.40 0.46 2.69
CA LEU A 161 -16.20 -0.92 3.11
C LEU A 161 -14.80 -1.08 3.71
N VAL A 162 -14.76 -1.61 4.93
CA VAL A 162 -13.53 -2.03 5.60
C VAL A 162 -13.69 -3.49 6.00
N SER A 163 -12.72 -4.32 5.64
CA SER A 163 -12.71 -5.74 6.00
C SER A 163 -11.30 -6.15 6.42
N GLN A 164 -11.17 -7.13 7.30
CA GLN A 164 -9.89 -7.77 7.56
C GLN A 164 -9.44 -8.58 6.33
N SER A 165 -10.40 -9.26 5.67
CA SER A 165 -10.13 -10.15 4.53
C SER A 165 -10.07 -9.39 3.20
N GLY A 166 -8.95 -9.51 2.47
CA GLY A 166 -8.84 -9.05 1.09
C GLY A 166 -9.79 -9.78 0.13
N GLY A 167 -10.07 -11.07 0.39
CA GLY A 167 -11.03 -11.86 -0.38
C GLY A 167 -12.45 -11.29 -0.31
N ILE A 168 -12.92 -10.92 0.89
CA ILE A 168 -14.23 -10.25 1.07
C ILE A 168 -14.28 -8.93 0.30
N CYS A 169 -13.18 -8.19 0.34
CA CYS A 169 -13.08 -6.97 -0.46
C CYS A 169 -13.27 -7.26 -1.95
N HIS A 170 -12.65 -8.28 -2.51
CA HIS A 170 -12.82 -8.64 -3.92
C HIS A 170 -14.25 -9.11 -4.23
N LEU A 171 -14.84 -9.94 -3.34
CA LEU A 171 -16.24 -10.40 -3.47
C LEU A 171 -17.26 -9.27 -3.45
N CYS A 172 -16.96 -8.15 -2.81
CA CYS A 172 -17.84 -6.97 -2.81
C CYS A 172 -17.47 -5.98 -3.94
N GLY A 173 -16.19 -5.83 -4.25
CA GLY A 173 -15.69 -4.82 -5.19
C GLY A 173 -16.07 -5.09 -6.64
N PHE A 174 -15.95 -6.32 -7.13
CA PHE A 174 -16.34 -6.65 -8.49
C PHE A 174 -17.85 -6.50 -8.73
N PRO A 175 -18.75 -7.04 -7.86
CA PRO A 175 -20.18 -6.74 -7.98
C PRO A 175 -20.51 -5.25 -7.85
N ALA A 176 -19.77 -4.49 -7.04
CA ALA A 176 -19.98 -3.04 -6.97
C ALA A 176 -19.73 -2.33 -8.29
N ILE A 177 -18.75 -2.80 -9.09
CA ILE A 177 -18.52 -2.30 -10.45
C ILE A 177 -19.69 -2.67 -11.37
N GLU A 178 -20.09 -3.94 -11.37
CA GLU A 178 -21.12 -4.49 -12.26
C GLU A 178 -22.51 -3.89 -11.99
N GLN A 179 -22.87 -3.78 -10.71
CA GLN A 179 -24.16 -3.26 -10.26
C GLN A 179 -24.17 -1.75 -10.02
N ARG A 180 -23.06 -1.07 -10.32
CA ARG A 180 -22.89 0.38 -10.15
C ARG A 180 -23.16 0.87 -8.72
N VAL A 181 -22.75 0.10 -7.72
CA VAL A 181 -22.82 0.53 -6.32
C VAL A 181 -21.79 1.61 -6.07
N ALA A 182 -22.25 2.78 -5.64
CA ALA A 182 -21.38 3.94 -5.44
C ALA A 182 -20.70 3.90 -4.07
N MET A 183 -19.35 3.95 -4.03
CA MET A 183 -18.54 3.82 -2.82
C MET A 183 -17.61 5.02 -2.64
N SER A 184 -17.23 5.28 -1.39
CA SER A 184 -16.24 6.32 -1.05
C SER A 184 -14.86 5.74 -0.81
N LYS A 185 -14.78 4.66 -0.05
CA LYS A 185 -13.54 3.99 0.35
C LYS A 185 -13.73 2.48 0.39
N PHE A 186 -12.62 1.80 0.18
CA PHE A 186 -12.60 0.35 0.11
C PHE A 186 -11.24 -0.15 0.62
N MET A 187 -11.19 -0.94 1.68
CA MET A 187 -9.94 -1.26 2.36
C MET A 187 -9.93 -2.66 2.96
N SER A 188 -8.80 -3.33 2.85
CA SER A 188 -8.51 -4.53 3.64
C SER A 188 -7.42 -4.24 4.67
N LEU A 189 -7.63 -4.70 5.91
CA LEU A 189 -6.70 -4.49 7.02
C LEU A 189 -5.60 -5.55 7.10
N GLY A 190 -5.80 -6.72 6.47
CA GLY A 190 -4.85 -7.84 6.56
C GLY A 190 -4.66 -8.31 8.00
N ASN A 191 -3.40 -8.51 8.41
CA ASN A 191 -3.04 -8.99 9.75
C ASN A 191 -3.24 -7.94 10.87
N ARG A 192 -3.51 -6.68 10.55
CA ARG A 192 -3.74 -5.57 11.50
C ARG A 192 -2.55 -5.34 12.44
N CYS A 193 -1.41 -4.96 11.88
CA CYS A 193 -0.19 -4.72 12.67
C CYS A 193 -0.40 -3.64 13.74
N ASN A 194 -0.91 -2.45 13.36
CA ASN A 194 -1.17 -1.32 14.27
C ASN A 194 -2.25 -0.35 13.77
N VAL A 195 -2.91 -0.64 12.67
CA VAL A 195 -4.14 0.00 12.22
C VAL A 195 -5.23 -1.06 12.20
N ASP A 196 -6.24 -0.89 13.03
CA ASP A 196 -7.34 -1.82 13.26
C ASP A 196 -8.72 -1.11 13.32
#